data_6166608ed115db10e1fd8d1c9bb4adc9
#
_entry.id   6166608ed115db10e1fd8d1c9bb4adc9
#
_cell.length_a   1.000
_cell.length_b   1.000
_cell.length_c   1.000
_cell.angle_alpha   90.00
_cell.angle_beta   90.00
_cell.angle_gamma   90.00
#
_symmetry.space_group_name_H-M   'P 1'
#
loop_
_entity.id
_entity.type
_entity.pdbx_description
1 polymer ?
#
loop_
_entity_poly.entity_id
_entity_poly.type
_entity_poly.pdbx_seq_one_letter_code
_entity_poly.pdbx_strand_id
1 'polypeptide(L)'
;MILGLDAPTRGHATIDGRPYAGHRAPLTVVGALLEARSLHPGRSAYHHLMALAHTHGIPHTRVDRVLALTGLTHVARKRVKGFSLGMGQRLGIAAALLGDPATVVLDEPVNGLDPEGVLWIRTLLRSLAAEGRTVLVSSHLMSEMALTADHLIVIGKGRLLADTTVDELVRTSGGASVKVVTPEADRLRTLLRGARCTAEAPDTLLVTGLEAPEIGRTAAAHGLPLHELTPQAASLEQAFMDLTRDSVEYQGAPA
;
A
#
# COMPACT_ATOMS: atom_id res chain seq x y z
N MET A 1 -4.72 17.92 -6.43
CA MET A 1 -3.57 18.62 -7.07
C MET A 1 -3.10 17.90 -8.32
N ILE A 2 -2.63 16.63 -8.28
CA ILE A 2 -2.11 15.92 -9.49
C ILE A 2 -3.12 15.92 -10.64
N LEU A 3 -4.39 15.64 -10.38
CA LEU A 3 -5.47 15.63 -11.36
C LEU A 3 -6.15 17.00 -11.59
N GLY A 4 -5.58 18.08 -11.05
CA GLY A 4 -6.09 19.42 -11.23
C GLY A 4 -7.42 19.74 -10.52
N LEU A 5 -7.89 18.89 -9.59
CA LEU A 5 -9.10 19.13 -8.82
C LEU A 5 -8.94 20.29 -7.83
N ASP A 6 -7.72 20.45 -7.32
CA ASP A 6 -7.32 21.54 -6.44
C ASP A 6 -6.04 22.19 -6.94
N ALA A 7 -5.91 23.50 -6.78
CA ALA A 7 -4.69 24.23 -7.08
C ALA A 7 -3.75 24.23 -5.85
N PRO A 8 -2.43 24.02 -6.03
CA PRO A 8 -1.47 24.17 -4.95
C PRO A 8 -1.31 25.66 -4.59
N THR A 9 -1.09 25.95 -3.31
CA THR A 9 -0.77 27.33 -2.85
C THR A 9 0.54 27.83 -3.46
N ARG A 10 1.52 26.91 -3.66
CA ARG A 10 2.81 27.16 -4.32
C ARG A 10 3.23 25.91 -5.05
N GLY A 11 4.08 26.09 -6.08
CA GLY A 11 4.56 24.99 -6.91
C GLY A 11 3.54 24.55 -7.96
N HIS A 12 3.80 23.42 -8.59
CA HIS A 12 2.96 22.86 -9.64
C HIS A 12 3.09 21.33 -9.66
N ALA A 13 2.08 20.67 -10.20
CA ALA A 13 2.10 19.22 -10.49
C ALA A 13 1.98 19.04 -12.01
N THR A 14 2.83 18.19 -12.56
CA THR A 14 2.84 17.87 -13.99
C THR A 14 2.86 16.37 -14.21
N ILE A 15 2.30 15.96 -15.35
CA ILE A 15 2.36 14.61 -15.88
C ILE A 15 2.95 14.75 -17.29
N ASP A 16 4.05 14.04 -17.56
CA ASP A 16 4.82 14.18 -18.80
C ASP A 16 5.16 15.63 -19.13
N GLY A 17 5.56 16.40 -18.07
CA GLY A 17 5.98 17.79 -18.19
C GLY A 17 4.84 18.81 -18.37
N ARG A 18 3.57 18.39 -18.33
CA ARG A 18 2.38 19.26 -18.51
C ARG A 18 1.40 19.13 -17.36
N PRO A 19 0.69 20.19 -16.95
CA PRO A 19 -0.45 20.07 -16.06
C PRO A 19 -1.51 19.13 -16.63
N TYR A 20 -2.17 18.34 -15.77
CA TYR A 20 -3.18 17.36 -16.22
C TYR A 20 -4.27 17.98 -17.10
N ALA A 21 -4.79 19.17 -16.74
CA ALA A 21 -5.78 19.91 -17.52
C ALA A 21 -5.28 20.37 -18.90
N GLY A 22 -3.98 20.39 -19.15
CA GLY A 22 -3.37 20.73 -20.43
C GLY A 22 -3.29 19.56 -21.43
N HIS A 23 -3.66 18.35 -21.02
CA HIS A 23 -3.71 17.20 -21.92
C HIS A 23 -5.01 17.16 -22.71
N ARG A 24 -4.90 16.94 -24.02
CA ARG A 24 -6.05 16.93 -24.94
C ARG A 24 -6.99 15.73 -24.70
N ALA A 25 -6.45 14.60 -24.27
CA ALA A 25 -7.19 13.38 -23.97
C ALA A 25 -6.76 12.82 -22.60
N PRO A 26 -7.14 13.46 -21.48
CA PRO A 26 -6.58 13.18 -20.17
C PRO A 26 -6.79 11.73 -19.69
N LEU A 27 -7.91 11.08 -20.04
CA LEU A 27 -8.14 9.66 -19.68
C LEU A 27 -7.17 8.68 -20.35
N THR A 28 -6.53 9.05 -21.46
CA THR A 28 -5.51 8.21 -22.09
C THR A 28 -4.12 8.42 -21.50
N VAL A 29 -3.94 9.48 -20.73
CA VAL A 29 -2.68 9.83 -20.05
C VAL A 29 -2.70 9.32 -18.62
N VAL A 30 -3.78 9.62 -17.87
CA VAL A 30 -3.94 9.20 -16.48
C VAL A 30 -5.31 8.55 -16.29
N GLY A 31 -5.30 7.34 -15.77
CA GLY A 31 -6.47 6.71 -15.19
C GLY A 31 -6.50 6.93 -13.68
N ALA A 32 -7.63 7.33 -13.12
CA ALA A 32 -7.72 7.60 -11.70
C ALA A 32 -8.94 6.96 -11.05
N LEU A 33 -8.74 6.42 -9.86
CA LEU A 33 -9.79 6.04 -8.92
C LEU A 33 -9.54 6.82 -7.63
N LEU A 34 -10.40 7.80 -7.32
CA LEU A 34 -10.34 8.58 -6.09
C LEU A 34 -11.42 8.16 -5.10
N GLU A 35 -12.57 7.70 -5.59
CA GLU A 35 -13.68 7.26 -4.77
C GLU A 35 -14.51 6.19 -5.50
N ALA A 36 -14.62 5.00 -4.91
CA ALA A 36 -15.38 3.89 -5.48
C ALA A 36 -16.89 4.13 -5.55
N ARG A 37 -17.41 5.09 -4.77
CA ARG A 37 -18.84 5.41 -4.71
C ARG A 37 -19.29 6.47 -5.71
N SER A 38 -18.38 7.08 -6.46
CA SER A 38 -18.70 8.11 -7.47
C SER A 38 -19.36 7.52 -8.74
N LEU A 39 -20.12 6.44 -8.58
CA LEU A 39 -20.76 5.71 -9.65
C LEU A 39 -22.25 6.08 -9.74
N HIS A 40 -22.78 6.28 -10.96
CA HIS A 40 -24.20 6.60 -11.16
C HIS A 40 -25.09 5.37 -10.89
N PRO A 41 -25.92 5.36 -9.83
CA PRO A 41 -26.61 4.16 -9.36
C PRO A 41 -27.65 3.61 -10.36
N GLY A 42 -28.21 4.45 -11.22
CA GLY A 42 -29.22 4.08 -12.21
C GLY A 42 -28.66 3.43 -13.48
N ARG A 43 -27.36 3.55 -13.75
CA ARG A 43 -26.72 2.96 -14.93
C ARG A 43 -26.30 1.52 -14.64
N SER A 44 -26.20 0.67 -15.67
CA SER A 44 -25.45 -0.58 -15.57
C SER A 44 -23.95 -0.30 -15.65
N ALA A 45 -23.10 -1.25 -15.19
CA ALA A 45 -21.65 -1.13 -15.31
C ALA A 45 -21.22 -0.89 -16.77
N TYR A 46 -21.78 -1.64 -17.71
CA TYR A 46 -21.52 -1.45 -19.14
C TYR A 46 -21.86 -0.02 -19.61
N HIS A 47 -23.07 0.47 -19.31
CA HIS A 47 -23.48 1.82 -19.74
C HIS A 47 -22.74 2.93 -19.00
N HIS A 48 -22.27 2.69 -17.78
CA HIS A 48 -21.40 3.63 -17.08
C HIS A 48 -20.07 3.80 -17.83
N LEU A 49 -19.40 2.70 -18.17
CA LEU A 49 -18.15 2.73 -18.94
C LEU A 49 -18.36 3.23 -20.37
N MET A 50 -19.46 2.87 -21.02
CA MET A 50 -19.79 3.38 -22.37
C MET A 50 -19.97 4.90 -22.39
N ALA A 51 -20.61 5.47 -21.35
CA ALA A 51 -20.73 6.92 -21.26
C ALA A 51 -19.38 7.62 -21.17
N LEU A 52 -18.44 7.07 -20.40
CA LEU A 52 -17.08 7.57 -20.33
C LEU A 52 -16.31 7.36 -21.65
N ALA A 53 -16.46 6.19 -22.26
CA ALA A 53 -15.84 5.89 -23.55
C ALA A 53 -16.26 6.86 -24.66
N HIS A 54 -17.56 7.15 -24.77
CA HIS A 54 -18.08 8.07 -25.78
C HIS A 54 -17.57 9.49 -25.61
N THR A 55 -17.46 10.01 -24.37
CA THR A 55 -16.94 11.36 -24.13
C THR A 55 -15.48 11.54 -24.53
N HIS A 56 -14.71 10.43 -24.68
CA HIS A 56 -13.29 10.46 -24.98
C HIS A 56 -12.94 9.77 -26.31
N GLY A 57 -13.94 9.38 -27.12
CA GLY A 57 -13.69 8.69 -28.39
C GLY A 57 -13.09 7.29 -28.27
N ILE A 58 -13.28 6.63 -27.11
CA ILE A 58 -12.74 5.30 -26.85
C ILE A 58 -13.68 4.24 -27.45
N PRO A 59 -13.17 3.24 -28.19
CA PRO A 59 -14.00 2.23 -28.82
C PRO A 59 -14.67 1.30 -27.80
N HIS A 60 -15.90 0.82 -28.13
CA HIS A 60 -16.68 -0.07 -27.26
C HIS A 60 -15.95 -1.38 -26.89
N THR A 61 -15.09 -1.88 -27.79
CA THR A 61 -14.26 -3.07 -27.54
C THR A 61 -13.37 -2.90 -26.31
N ARG A 62 -12.99 -1.68 -26.00
CA ARG A 62 -12.21 -1.37 -24.80
C ARG A 62 -13.04 -1.54 -23.51
N VAL A 63 -14.34 -1.22 -23.57
CA VAL A 63 -15.28 -1.43 -22.46
C VAL A 63 -15.39 -2.91 -22.12
N ASP A 64 -15.55 -3.77 -23.12
CA ASP A 64 -15.61 -5.22 -22.91
C ASP A 64 -14.31 -5.75 -22.30
N ARG A 65 -13.16 -5.24 -22.78
CA ARG A 65 -11.85 -5.64 -22.28
C ARG A 65 -11.64 -5.27 -20.80
N VAL A 66 -11.98 -4.05 -20.38
CA VAL A 66 -11.80 -3.66 -18.97
C VAL A 66 -12.80 -4.36 -18.05
N LEU A 67 -14.01 -4.65 -18.51
CA LEU A 67 -14.98 -5.48 -17.78
C LEU A 67 -14.46 -6.90 -17.54
N ALA A 68 -13.82 -7.49 -18.56
CA ALA A 68 -13.19 -8.80 -18.43
C ALA A 68 -12.01 -8.76 -17.45
N LEU A 69 -11.13 -7.76 -17.58
CA LEU A 69 -9.96 -7.58 -16.72
C LEU A 69 -10.33 -7.45 -15.24
N THR A 70 -11.45 -6.77 -14.96
CA THR A 70 -11.93 -6.56 -13.57
C THR A 70 -12.92 -7.61 -13.08
N GLY A 71 -13.21 -8.66 -13.88
CA GLY A 71 -14.10 -9.76 -13.52
C GLY A 71 -15.59 -9.38 -13.48
N LEU A 72 -15.99 -8.29 -14.13
CA LEU A 72 -17.36 -7.76 -14.13
C LEU A 72 -18.21 -8.17 -15.33
N THR A 73 -17.71 -8.98 -16.24
CA THR A 73 -18.42 -9.37 -17.47
C THR A 73 -19.81 -9.95 -17.18
N HIS A 74 -19.92 -10.85 -16.21
CA HIS A 74 -21.19 -11.54 -15.88
C HIS A 74 -22.25 -10.61 -15.24
N VAL A 75 -21.83 -9.45 -14.69
CA VAL A 75 -22.71 -8.44 -14.07
C VAL A 75 -22.77 -7.13 -14.86
N ALA A 76 -22.14 -7.08 -16.05
CA ALA A 76 -22.00 -5.85 -16.84
C ALA A 76 -23.34 -5.14 -17.12
N ARG A 77 -24.42 -5.89 -17.28
CA ARG A 77 -25.78 -5.36 -17.53
C ARG A 77 -26.59 -5.05 -16.28
N LYS A 78 -26.10 -5.44 -15.07
CA LYS A 78 -26.78 -5.12 -13.79
C LYS A 78 -26.57 -3.65 -13.44
N ARG A 79 -27.59 -3.03 -12.81
CA ARG A 79 -27.50 -1.66 -12.31
C ARG A 79 -26.54 -1.57 -11.16
N VAL A 80 -25.73 -0.50 -11.14
CA VAL A 80 -24.68 -0.27 -10.14
C VAL A 80 -25.23 -0.15 -8.71
N LYS A 81 -26.46 0.34 -8.53
CA LYS A 81 -27.09 0.41 -7.19
C LYS A 81 -27.16 -0.95 -6.45
N GLY A 82 -27.10 -2.04 -7.16
CA GLY A 82 -27.11 -3.40 -6.61
C GLY A 82 -25.71 -4.03 -6.47
N PHE A 83 -24.66 -3.25 -6.65
CA PHE A 83 -23.30 -3.74 -6.51
C PHE A 83 -22.88 -3.78 -5.04
N SER A 84 -22.09 -4.79 -4.68
CA SER A 84 -21.32 -4.76 -3.43
C SER A 84 -20.26 -3.67 -3.50
N LEU A 85 -19.67 -3.31 -2.35
CA LEU A 85 -18.58 -2.35 -2.28
C LEU A 85 -17.41 -2.80 -3.17
N GLY A 86 -17.00 -4.08 -3.10
CA GLY A 86 -15.95 -4.64 -3.94
C GLY A 86 -16.28 -4.63 -5.44
N MET A 87 -17.54 -4.86 -5.83
CA MET A 87 -17.96 -4.70 -7.23
C MET A 87 -17.88 -3.24 -7.69
N GLY A 88 -18.23 -2.29 -6.82
CA GLY A 88 -18.06 -0.87 -7.08
C GLY A 88 -16.60 -0.49 -7.27
N GLN A 89 -15.72 -0.99 -6.40
CA GLN A 89 -14.27 -0.80 -6.47
C GLN A 89 -13.72 -1.31 -7.81
N ARG A 90 -14.06 -2.55 -8.19
CA ARG A 90 -13.69 -3.14 -9.49
C ARG A 90 -14.18 -2.32 -10.69
N LEU A 91 -15.38 -1.76 -10.62
CA LEU A 91 -15.91 -0.89 -11.69
C LEU A 91 -15.17 0.46 -11.76
N GLY A 92 -14.81 1.05 -10.61
CA GLY A 92 -13.98 2.24 -10.57
C GLY A 92 -12.58 2.02 -11.17
N ILE A 93 -11.97 0.87 -10.89
CA ILE A 93 -10.70 0.45 -11.50
C ILE A 93 -10.87 0.23 -13.02
N ALA A 94 -11.99 -0.39 -13.46
CA ALA A 94 -12.30 -0.53 -14.87
C ALA A 94 -12.40 0.83 -15.58
N ALA A 95 -13.01 1.83 -14.92
CA ALA A 95 -13.10 3.19 -15.45
C ALA A 95 -11.72 3.86 -15.53
N ALA A 96 -10.88 3.69 -14.51
CA ALA A 96 -9.50 4.19 -14.51
C ALA A 96 -8.66 3.59 -15.66
N LEU A 97 -8.86 2.31 -15.98
CA LEU A 97 -8.11 1.61 -17.04
C LEU A 97 -8.74 1.75 -18.43
N LEU A 98 -9.88 2.44 -18.55
CA LEU A 98 -10.66 2.50 -19.81
C LEU A 98 -9.87 3.13 -20.96
N GLY A 99 -9.14 4.23 -20.68
CA GLY A 99 -8.34 4.96 -21.67
C GLY A 99 -7.01 4.32 -22.01
N ASP A 100 -6.66 3.17 -21.42
CA ASP A 100 -5.35 2.52 -21.53
C ASP A 100 -4.18 3.43 -21.12
N PRO A 101 -4.28 4.10 -19.96
CA PRO A 101 -3.35 5.16 -19.57
C PRO A 101 -1.96 4.62 -19.26
N ALA A 102 -0.93 5.43 -19.52
CA ALA A 102 0.45 5.15 -19.09
C ALA A 102 0.65 5.34 -17.59
N THR A 103 -0.16 6.20 -16.96
CA THR A 103 -0.13 6.47 -15.51
C THR A 103 -1.47 6.10 -14.88
N VAL A 104 -1.43 5.40 -13.75
CA VAL A 104 -2.62 5.03 -12.97
C VAL A 104 -2.47 5.54 -11.54
N VAL A 105 -3.50 6.25 -11.04
CA VAL A 105 -3.56 6.82 -9.69
C VAL A 105 -4.76 6.20 -8.97
N LEU A 106 -4.51 5.44 -7.92
CA LEU A 106 -5.54 4.72 -7.18
C LEU A 106 -5.48 5.10 -5.70
N ASP A 107 -6.58 5.65 -5.20
CA ASP A 107 -6.74 6.00 -3.81
C ASP A 107 -7.44 4.87 -3.06
N GLU A 108 -6.72 4.25 -2.11
CA GLU A 108 -7.19 3.14 -1.28
C GLU A 108 -7.88 2.00 -2.08
N PRO A 109 -7.25 1.43 -3.14
CA PRO A 109 -7.92 0.51 -4.05
C PRO A 109 -8.29 -0.84 -3.42
N VAL A 110 -7.73 -1.19 -2.28
CA VAL A 110 -8.01 -2.45 -1.54
C VAL A 110 -9.24 -2.35 -0.64
N ASN A 111 -9.72 -1.14 -0.36
CA ASN A 111 -10.83 -0.94 0.56
C ASN A 111 -12.12 -1.61 0.06
N GLY A 112 -12.71 -2.44 0.97
CA GLY A 112 -13.95 -3.14 0.68
C GLY A 112 -13.84 -4.34 -0.25
N LEU A 113 -12.63 -4.77 -0.56
CA LEU A 113 -12.37 -6.04 -1.22
C LEU A 113 -12.28 -7.18 -0.19
N ASP A 114 -12.73 -8.36 -0.58
CA ASP A 114 -12.46 -9.60 0.13
C ASP A 114 -11.00 -10.06 -0.10
N PRO A 115 -10.49 -11.06 0.62
CA PRO A 115 -9.12 -11.52 0.47
C PRO A 115 -8.74 -11.92 -0.97
N GLU A 116 -9.67 -12.50 -1.74
CA GLU A 116 -9.46 -12.84 -3.15
C GLU A 116 -9.34 -11.56 -3.99
N GLY A 117 -10.17 -10.56 -3.70
CA GLY A 117 -10.12 -9.24 -4.33
C GLY A 117 -8.82 -8.50 -4.05
N VAL A 118 -8.29 -8.60 -2.83
CA VAL A 118 -6.98 -8.04 -2.47
C VAL A 118 -5.85 -8.69 -3.26
N LEU A 119 -5.86 -10.02 -3.36
CA LEU A 119 -4.88 -10.74 -4.18
C LEU A 119 -4.99 -10.38 -5.67
N TRP A 120 -6.23 -10.26 -6.19
CA TRP A 120 -6.47 -9.84 -7.56
C TRP A 120 -5.91 -8.44 -7.84
N ILE A 121 -6.21 -7.44 -6.99
CA ILE A 121 -5.73 -6.07 -7.22
C ILE A 121 -4.21 -5.97 -7.14
N ARG A 122 -3.58 -6.65 -6.18
CA ARG A 122 -2.12 -6.75 -6.09
C ARG A 122 -1.50 -7.28 -7.38
N THR A 123 -2.04 -8.39 -7.90
CA THR A 123 -1.57 -9.00 -9.16
C THR A 123 -1.74 -8.04 -10.33
N LEU A 124 -2.89 -7.34 -10.40
CA LEU A 124 -3.16 -6.35 -11.44
C LEU A 124 -2.16 -5.18 -11.38
N LEU A 125 -1.92 -4.60 -10.20
CA LEU A 125 -1.00 -3.46 -10.05
C LEU A 125 0.42 -3.83 -10.45
N ARG A 126 0.90 -5.00 -10.02
CA ARG A 126 2.23 -5.51 -10.40
C ARG A 126 2.32 -5.80 -11.89
N SER A 127 1.27 -6.31 -12.53
CA SER A 127 1.28 -6.52 -13.97
C SER A 127 1.32 -5.21 -14.77
N LEU A 128 0.59 -4.18 -14.32
CA LEU A 128 0.64 -2.85 -14.94
C LEU A 128 2.03 -2.21 -14.82
N ALA A 129 2.66 -2.33 -13.65
CA ALA A 129 4.02 -1.86 -13.43
C ALA A 129 5.03 -2.63 -14.30
N ALA A 130 4.90 -3.95 -14.43
CA ALA A 130 5.73 -4.79 -15.30
C ALA A 130 5.57 -4.46 -16.80
N GLU A 131 4.41 -3.93 -17.23
CA GLU A 131 4.19 -3.38 -18.56
C GLU A 131 4.90 -2.03 -18.78
N GLY A 132 5.56 -1.46 -17.75
CA GLY A 132 6.24 -0.17 -17.80
C GLY A 132 5.32 1.03 -17.49
N ARG A 133 4.13 0.81 -16.94
CA ARG A 133 3.24 1.91 -16.51
C ARG A 133 3.65 2.45 -15.16
N THR A 134 3.40 3.73 -14.94
CA THR A 134 3.54 4.35 -13.62
C THR A 134 2.27 4.07 -12.80
N VAL A 135 2.41 3.43 -11.64
CA VAL A 135 1.29 3.11 -10.75
C VAL A 135 1.50 3.81 -9.41
N LEU A 136 0.68 4.82 -9.12
CA LEU A 136 0.64 5.51 -7.83
C LEU A 136 -0.55 5.02 -7.02
N VAL A 137 -0.28 4.46 -5.84
CA VAL A 137 -1.30 3.90 -4.95
C VAL A 137 -1.18 4.54 -3.58
N SER A 138 -2.29 5.02 -3.01
CA SER A 138 -2.36 5.32 -1.59
C SER A 138 -2.85 4.09 -0.82
N SER A 139 -2.31 3.86 0.37
CA SER A 139 -2.82 2.85 1.30
C SER A 139 -2.39 3.17 2.72
N HIS A 140 -3.21 2.75 3.68
CA HIS A 140 -2.89 2.72 5.10
C HIS A 140 -2.50 1.31 5.58
N LEU A 141 -2.56 0.30 4.70
CA LEU A 141 -2.23 -1.10 5.00
C LEU A 141 -0.78 -1.39 4.62
N MET A 142 0.14 -1.24 5.59
CA MET A 142 1.57 -1.41 5.36
C MET A 142 1.95 -2.82 4.92
N SER A 143 1.26 -3.84 5.44
CA SER A 143 1.44 -5.23 5.02
C SER A 143 1.15 -5.45 3.52
N GLU A 144 0.13 -4.77 2.97
CA GLU A 144 -0.16 -4.83 1.55
C GLU A 144 0.86 -4.04 0.72
N MET A 145 1.31 -2.90 1.22
CA MET A 145 2.35 -2.11 0.56
C MET A 145 3.67 -2.85 0.48
N ALA A 146 4.06 -3.56 1.53
CA ALA A 146 5.26 -4.41 1.53
C ALA A 146 5.27 -5.48 0.42
N LEU A 147 4.08 -5.94 0.00
CA LEU A 147 3.92 -6.96 -1.03
C LEU A 147 3.67 -6.40 -2.44
N THR A 148 3.35 -5.10 -2.55
CA THR A 148 2.87 -4.49 -3.79
C THR A 148 3.80 -3.41 -4.31
N ALA A 149 4.31 -2.54 -3.44
CA ALA A 149 5.09 -1.37 -3.81
C ALA A 149 6.58 -1.70 -3.98
N ASP A 150 7.22 -1.06 -4.93
CA ASP A 150 8.68 -1.08 -5.09
C ASP A 150 9.29 0.16 -4.41
N HIS A 151 8.55 1.28 -4.40
CA HIS A 151 8.97 2.58 -3.90
C HIS A 151 7.91 3.19 -3.00
N LEU A 152 8.32 3.89 -1.95
CA LEU A 152 7.44 4.50 -0.96
C LEU A 152 7.70 6.00 -0.83
N ILE A 153 6.60 6.73 -0.78
CA ILE A 153 6.58 8.16 -0.44
C ILE A 153 5.76 8.28 0.86
N VAL A 154 6.44 8.59 1.96
CA VAL A 154 5.79 8.75 3.27
C VAL A 154 5.60 10.23 3.57
N ILE A 155 4.35 10.60 3.86
CA ILE A 155 3.95 11.98 4.15
C ILE A 155 3.34 12.05 5.55
N GLY A 156 3.75 13.02 6.35
CA GLY A 156 3.17 13.28 7.66
C GLY A 156 3.12 14.79 7.96
N LYS A 157 2.00 15.29 8.49
CA LYS A 157 1.75 16.71 8.78
C LYS A 157 2.11 17.64 7.60
N GLY A 158 1.76 17.22 6.39
CA GLY A 158 2.04 17.97 5.16
C GLY A 158 3.51 18.04 4.75
N ARG A 159 4.37 17.21 5.29
CA ARG A 159 5.81 17.14 4.98
C ARG A 159 6.16 15.79 4.41
N LEU A 160 7.11 15.76 3.50
CA LEU A 160 7.75 14.54 3.03
C LEU A 160 8.66 14.01 4.15
N LEU A 161 8.37 12.79 4.63
CA LEU A 161 9.14 12.12 5.68
C LEU A 161 10.15 11.13 5.08
N ALA A 162 9.76 10.41 4.03
CA ALA A 162 10.65 9.53 3.29
C ALA A 162 10.25 9.45 1.81
N ASP A 163 11.25 9.25 0.96
CA ASP A 163 11.16 8.99 -0.48
C ASP A 163 12.23 7.93 -0.77
N THR A 164 11.85 6.63 -0.74
CA THR A 164 12.81 5.52 -0.68
C THR A 164 12.18 4.21 -1.17
N THR A 165 12.97 3.16 -1.35
CA THR A 165 12.45 1.82 -1.64
C THR A 165 11.91 1.15 -0.37
N VAL A 166 11.00 0.16 -0.54
CA VAL A 166 10.50 -0.66 0.56
C VAL A 166 11.66 -1.32 1.32
N ASP A 167 12.59 -1.94 0.59
CA ASP A 167 13.74 -2.64 1.18
C ASP A 167 14.65 -1.70 1.98
N GLU A 168 14.86 -0.50 1.49
CA GLU A 168 15.71 0.49 2.16
C GLU A 168 15.06 1.02 3.43
N LEU A 169 13.75 1.31 3.40
CA LEU A 169 13.01 1.74 4.58
C LEU A 169 13.06 0.66 5.68
N VAL A 170 12.79 -0.59 5.32
CA VAL A 170 12.86 -1.73 6.25
C VAL A 170 14.26 -1.91 6.82
N ARG A 171 15.30 -1.79 5.99
CA ARG A 171 16.70 -1.92 6.41
C ARG A 171 17.15 -0.81 7.36
N THR A 172 16.72 0.44 7.13
CA THR A 172 17.16 1.61 7.91
C THR A 172 16.40 1.79 9.22
N SER A 173 15.19 1.24 9.35
CA SER A 173 14.32 1.41 10.52
C SER A 173 14.56 0.44 11.68
N GLY A 174 15.77 -0.09 11.81
CA GLY A 174 16.16 -0.86 13.00
C GLY A 174 16.58 -2.31 12.75
N GLY A 175 16.58 -2.77 11.49
CA GLY A 175 17.10 -4.09 11.12
C GLY A 175 16.24 -5.27 11.58
N ALA A 176 16.68 -6.46 11.21
CA ALA A 176 16.09 -7.70 11.70
C ALA A 176 16.24 -7.76 13.23
N SER A 177 15.20 -8.16 13.91
CA SER A 177 15.20 -8.41 15.35
C SER A 177 15.08 -9.90 15.65
N VAL A 178 15.43 -10.28 16.85
CA VAL A 178 15.24 -11.65 17.32
C VAL A 178 14.35 -11.62 18.55
N LYS A 179 13.19 -12.27 18.46
CA LYS A 179 12.34 -12.52 19.61
C LYS A 179 12.95 -13.64 20.44
N VAL A 180 13.17 -13.35 21.72
CA VAL A 180 13.72 -14.28 22.67
C VAL A 180 12.77 -14.43 23.83
N VAL A 181 12.30 -15.64 24.11
CA VAL A 181 11.52 -15.95 25.31
C VAL A 181 12.38 -16.76 26.27
N THR A 182 12.59 -16.24 27.46
CA THR A 182 13.38 -16.87 28.52
C THR A 182 12.92 -16.43 29.91
N PRO A 183 12.84 -17.32 30.90
CA PRO A 183 12.52 -16.92 32.28
C PRO A 183 13.58 -16.03 32.92
N GLU A 184 14.79 -15.95 32.32
CA GLU A 184 15.90 -15.13 32.79
C GLU A 184 16.18 -13.95 31.85
N ALA A 185 15.13 -13.26 31.37
CA ALA A 185 15.22 -12.20 30.37
C ALA A 185 16.15 -11.05 30.82
N ASP A 186 16.05 -10.59 32.05
CA ASP A 186 16.91 -9.51 32.57
C ASP A 186 18.39 -9.92 32.62
N ARG A 187 18.67 -11.17 32.98
CA ARG A 187 20.03 -11.70 32.99
C ARG A 187 20.59 -11.81 31.56
N LEU A 188 19.82 -12.32 30.64
CA LEU A 188 20.21 -12.38 29.23
C LEU A 188 20.47 -10.98 28.66
N ARG A 189 19.61 -10.00 28.96
CA ARG A 189 19.77 -8.60 28.52
C ARG A 189 21.12 -8.00 28.94
N THR A 190 21.61 -8.32 30.15
CA THR A 190 22.91 -7.82 30.62
C THR A 190 24.12 -8.47 29.92
N LEU A 191 23.94 -9.66 29.39
CA LEU A 191 24.98 -10.42 28.70
C LEU A 191 25.11 -10.06 27.21
N LEU A 192 24.02 -9.60 26.58
CA LEU A 192 24.00 -9.22 25.17
C LEU A 192 24.61 -7.82 24.95
N ARG A 193 25.94 -7.73 25.06
CA ARG A 193 26.68 -6.48 24.88
C ARG A 193 26.61 -6.02 23.42
N GLY A 194 26.28 -4.73 23.20
CA GLY A 194 26.22 -4.13 21.87
C GLY A 194 24.86 -4.31 21.16
N ALA A 195 23.94 -5.07 21.73
CA ALA A 195 22.57 -5.18 21.24
C ALA A 195 21.63 -4.20 21.92
N ARG A 196 20.60 -3.77 21.20
CA ARG A 196 19.46 -3.09 21.80
C ARG A 196 18.41 -4.16 22.17
N CYS A 197 18.07 -4.23 23.47
CA CYS A 197 17.08 -5.17 23.96
C CYS A 197 15.87 -4.39 24.47
N THR A 198 14.70 -4.62 23.89
CA THR A 198 13.41 -4.07 24.33
C THR A 198 12.60 -5.19 24.97
N ALA A 199 12.11 -4.99 26.20
CA ALA A 199 11.22 -5.96 26.84
C ALA A 199 9.80 -5.77 26.32
N GLU A 200 9.19 -6.84 25.78
CA GLU A 200 7.77 -6.88 25.38
C GLU A 200 6.90 -7.49 26.47
N ALA A 201 7.47 -8.42 27.25
CA ALA A 201 6.86 -9.04 28.42
C ALA A 201 7.95 -9.39 29.44
N PRO A 202 7.60 -9.79 30.68
CA PRO A 202 8.60 -10.11 31.71
C PRO A 202 9.61 -11.20 31.31
N ASP A 203 9.21 -12.10 30.43
CA ASP A 203 10.02 -13.22 29.91
C ASP A 203 10.40 -13.09 28.44
N THR A 204 10.02 -11.97 27.79
CA THR A 204 10.15 -11.79 26.34
C THR A 204 10.98 -10.56 25.99
N LEU A 205 12.08 -10.77 25.27
CA LEU A 205 12.94 -9.71 24.76
C LEU A 205 12.87 -9.65 23.22
N LEU A 206 12.82 -8.44 22.69
CA LEU A 206 13.12 -8.15 21.28
C LEU A 206 14.55 -7.62 21.20
N VAL A 207 15.42 -8.38 20.56
CA VAL A 207 16.86 -8.08 20.45
C VAL A 207 17.18 -7.61 19.04
N THR A 208 17.75 -6.41 18.89
CA THR A 208 18.23 -5.86 17.62
C THR A 208 19.73 -5.67 17.67
N GLY A 209 20.41 -5.88 16.51
CA GLY A 209 21.86 -5.72 16.38
C GLY A 209 22.67 -7.01 16.61
N LEU A 210 22.02 -8.15 16.91
CA LEU A 210 22.63 -9.47 16.97
C LEU A 210 21.76 -10.47 16.23
N GLU A 211 22.40 -11.48 15.65
CA GLU A 211 21.71 -12.60 15.00
C GLU A 211 21.34 -13.71 16.01
N ALA A 212 20.29 -14.48 15.70
CA ALA A 212 19.83 -15.57 16.56
C ALA A 212 20.93 -16.57 16.95
N PRO A 213 21.85 -17.01 16.07
CA PRO A 213 22.95 -17.90 16.45
C PRO A 213 23.89 -17.30 17.51
N GLU A 214 24.11 -15.99 17.51
CA GLU A 214 24.97 -15.31 18.49
C GLU A 214 24.29 -15.23 19.86
N ILE A 215 23.00 -14.89 19.86
CA ILE A 215 22.16 -14.86 21.07
C ILE A 215 22.10 -16.26 21.68
N GLY A 216 21.87 -17.29 20.86
CA GLY A 216 21.80 -18.68 21.28
C GLY A 216 23.11 -19.17 21.90
N ARG A 217 24.27 -18.83 21.30
CA ARG A 217 25.61 -19.17 21.86
C ARG A 217 25.82 -18.47 23.20
N THR A 218 25.45 -17.20 23.32
CA THR A 218 25.57 -16.46 24.58
C THR A 218 24.73 -17.08 25.69
N ALA A 219 23.47 -17.41 25.39
CA ALA A 219 22.58 -18.07 26.34
C ALA A 219 23.13 -19.43 26.78
N ALA A 220 23.57 -20.27 25.84
CA ALA A 220 24.12 -21.59 26.11
C ALA A 220 25.40 -21.51 26.97
N ALA A 221 26.32 -20.58 26.68
CA ALA A 221 27.55 -20.38 27.44
C ALA A 221 27.30 -20.00 28.92
N HIS A 222 26.14 -19.41 29.22
CA HIS A 222 25.76 -19.00 30.57
C HIS A 222 24.67 -19.86 31.21
N GLY A 223 24.31 -20.98 30.57
CA GLY A 223 23.32 -21.93 31.07
C GLY A 223 21.90 -21.36 31.13
N LEU A 224 21.57 -20.39 30.27
CA LEU A 224 20.26 -19.77 30.25
C LEU A 224 19.29 -20.59 29.36
N PRO A 225 18.14 -21.01 29.88
CA PRO A 225 17.12 -21.69 29.09
C PRO A 225 16.47 -20.71 28.13
N LEU A 226 16.33 -21.11 26.86
CA LEU A 226 15.56 -20.39 25.85
C LEU A 226 14.30 -21.19 25.52
N HIS A 227 13.14 -20.59 25.67
CA HIS A 227 11.85 -21.16 25.28
C HIS A 227 11.52 -20.85 23.82
N GLU A 228 11.99 -19.69 23.32
CA GLU A 228 11.84 -19.27 21.93
C GLU A 228 13.07 -18.44 21.52
N LEU A 229 13.52 -18.64 20.29
CA LEU A 229 14.57 -17.83 19.65
C LEU A 229 14.22 -17.72 18.17
N THR A 230 13.41 -16.71 17.84
CA THR A 230 12.81 -16.57 16.52
C THR A 230 13.30 -15.28 15.85
N PRO A 231 14.05 -15.37 14.73
CA PRO A 231 14.36 -14.21 13.92
C PRO A 231 13.06 -13.57 13.41
N GLN A 232 12.90 -12.29 13.65
CA GLN A 232 11.82 -11.49 13.10
C GLN A 232 12.41 -10.61 12.00
N ALA A 233 11.89 -10.78 10.79
CA ALA A 233 12.20 -9.85 9.70
C ALA A 233 11.69 -8.46 10.09
N ALA A 234 12.50 -7.44 9.84
CA ALA A 234 12.04 -6.07 9.97
C ALA A 234 10.79 -5.88 9.10
N SER A 235 9.70 -5.40 9.70
CA SER A 235 8.45 -5.19 8.98
C SER A 235 8.35 -3.74 8.49
N LEU A 236 7.76 -3.54 7.32
CA LEU A 236 7.45 -2.21 6.83
C LEU A 236 6.55 -1.43 7.80
N GLU A 237 5.67 -2.14 8.51
CA GLU A 237 4.77 -1.56 9.49
C GLU A 237 5.54 -0.95 10.67
N GLN A 238 6.51 -1.67 11.22
CA GLN A 238 7.37 -1.16 12.29
C GLN A 238 8.20 0.03 11.81
N ALA A 239 8.79 -0.09 10.61
CA ALA A 239 9.55 0.99 9.97
C ALA A 239 8.72 2.26 9.80
N PHE A 240 7.48 2.12 9.35
CA PHE A 240 6.55 3.22 9.19
C PHE A 240 6.15 3.85 10.53
N MET A 241 5.86 3.03 11.56
CA MET A 241 5.52 3.51 12.90
C MET A 241 6.66 4.31 13.52
N ASP A 242 7.90 3.83 13.40
CA ASP A 242 9.06 4.53 13.91
C ASP A 242 9.30 5.87 13.20
N LEU A 243 9.14 5.90 11.87
CA LEU A 243 9.29 7.10 11.06
C LEU A 243 8.20 8.16 11.35
N THR A 244 6.98 7.72 11.62
CA THR A 244 5.82 8.61 11.79
C THR A 244 5.54 8.97 13.24
N ARG A 245 6.26 8.42 14.21
CA ARG A 245 6.02 8.58 15.66
C ARG A 245 5.83 10.05 16.07
N ASP A 246 6.67 10.96 15.59
CA ASP A 246 6.61 12.39 15.90
C ASP A 246 5.64 13.17 15.01
N SER A 247 5.08 12.50 14.00
CA SER A 247 4.20 13.09 12.98
C SER A 247 2.72 12.73 13.15
N VAL A 248 2.37 11.93 14.17
CA VAL A 248 0.98 11.60 14.50
C VAL A 248 0.28 12.83 15.10
N GLU A 249 -0.85 13.24 14.50
CA GLU A 249 -1.62 14.42 14.95
C GLU A 249 -2.45 14.14 16.20
N TYR A 250 -2.90 12.90 16.39
CA TYR A 250 -3.72 12.49 17.54
C TYR A 250 -3.04 11.33 18.26
N GLN A 251 -2.38 11.64 19.36
CA GLN A 251 -1.91 10.62 20.29
C GLN A 251 -3.04 10.35 21.29
N GLY A 252 -3.62 9.14 21.24
CA GLY A 252 -4.50 8.67 22.31
C GLY A 252 -3.73 8.68 23.64
N ALA A 253 -4.37 9.07 24.74
CA ALA A 253 -3.75 8.94 26.07
C ALA A 253 -3.38 7.47 26.30
N PRO A 254 -2.20 7.16 26.88
CA PRO A 254 -1.87 5.80 27.27
C PRO A 254 -2.91 5.30 28.27
N ALA A 255 -3.46 4.11 28.02
CA ALA A 255 -4.41 3.44 28.89
C ALA A 255 -3.74 2.98 30.19
#